data_62ead4f8068ecc27be5548fd133631cd
#
_entry.id   62ead4f8068ecc27be5548fd133631cd
#
_cell.length_a   1.000
_cell.length_b   1.000
_cell.length_c   1.000
_cell.angle_alpha   90.00
_cell.angle_beta   90.00
_cell.angle_gamma   90.00
#
_symmetry.space_group_name_H-M   'P 1'
#
loop_
_entity.id
_entity.type
_entity.pdbx_description
1 polymer ?
#
loop_
_entity_poly.entity_id
_entity_poly.type
_entity_poly.pdbx_seq_one_letter_code
_entity_poly.pdbx_strand_id
1 'polypeptide(L)'
;VHERVETDGEGYTDTGVIFTMEDNIVSAIRVYGLSARTTEAEISTVRDNLRFDALFDDYVQVPSSYNGAELPMFDGTDLQFSGIDFMSLTPESAADVLGDVIDDVWVENGTDGYVRTMTFAACDITFLYDAQKQNPQVEMLLIAADGMEGPRASRIGDTFAQVYKRFRNDSTAIDENDTEHLYGDEESGQYGVVEYTVDGTVMRFGLVLDDGVRVVLRLEFTASVLSEIMVYIEG
;
A
#
# COMPACT_ATOMS: atom_id res chain seq x y z
N VAL A 1 -25.37 11.68 -7.18
CA VAL A 1 -25.92 13.04 -7.19
C VAL A 1 -25.61 13.65 -8.54
N HIS A 2 -26.63 14.03 -9.29
CA HIS A 2 -26.44 14.75 -10.56
C HIS A 2 -26.60 16.23 -10.28
N GLU A 3 -25.59 17.01 -10.50
CA GLU A 3 -25.65 18.45 -10.51
C GLU A 3 -25.56 18.94 -11.97
N ARG A 4 -26.53 19.66 -12.43
CA ARG A 4 -26.55 20.23 -13.77
C ARG A 4 -26.08 21.66 -13.68
N VAL A 5 -24.92 21.93 -14.27
CA VAL A 5 -24.39 23.30 -14.35
C VAL A 5 -24.74 23.89 -15.72
N GLU A 6 -25.53 24.97 -15.75
CA GLU A 6 -25.74 25.76 -16.95
C GLU A 6 -24.52 26.64 -17.20
N THR A 7 -23.86 26.43 -18.33
CA THR A 7 -22.80 27.33 -18.81
C THR A 7 -23.42 28.34 -19.79
N ASP A 8 -22.99 29.59 -19.72
CA ASP A 8 -23.45 30.71 -20.53
C ASP A 8 -23.50 30.37 -22.04
N GLY A 9 -24.64 29.95 -22.52
CA GLY A 9 -25.08 30.12 -23.89
C GLY A 9 -24.73 29.06 -24.91
N GLU A 10 -23.85 28.08 -24.67
CA GLU A 10 -23.55 27.01 -25.63
C GLU A 10 -23.25 25.67 -24.96
N GLY A 11 -24.31 24.92 -24.69
CA GLY A 11 -24.20 23.49 -24.35
C GLY A 11 -24.20 23.19 -22.85
N TYR A 12 -24.92 22.15 -22.49
CA TYR A 12 -24.89 21.58 -21.15
C TYR A 12 -23.67 20.68 -21.02
N THR A 13 -22.83 20.96 -20.06
CA THR A 13 -21.83 19.98 -19.59
C THR A 13 -22.40 19.33 -18.33
N ASP A 14 -22.84 18.08 -18.47
CA ASP A 14 -23.16 17.29 -17.30
C ASP A 14 -21.84 16.96 -16.58
N THR A 15 -21.62 17.55 -15.41
CA THR A 15 -20.58 17.10 -14.49
C THR A 15 -21.22 16.21 -13.45
N GLY A 16 -20.56 15.12 -13.12
CA GLY A 16 -21.13 14.21 -12.12
C GLY A 16 -20.13 13.20 -11.62
N VAL A 17 -20.44 12.65 -10.47
CA VAL A 17 -19.75 11.52 -9.90
C VAL A 17 -20.70 10.33 -9.89
N ILE A 18 -20.31 9.22 -10.50
CA ILE A 18 -21.06 7.96 -10.44
C ILE A 18 -20.33 7.05 -9.46
N PHE A 19 -21.03 6.64 -8.42
CA PHE A 19 -20.60 5.56 -7.54
C PHE A 19 -21.22 4.25 -8.04
N THR A 20 -20.41 3.29 -8.40
CA THR A 20 -20.86 1.93 -8.67
C THR A 20 -20.78 1.14 -7.37
N MET A 21 -21.91 0.56 -6.95
CA MET A 21 -22.02 -0.22 -5.72
C MET A 21 -22.15 -1.70 -6.08
N GLU A 22 -21.33 -2.54 -5.46
CA GLU A 22 -21.47 -4.00 -5.47
C GLU A 22 -21.48 -4.49 -4.01
N ASP A 23 -22.51 -5.22 -3.63
CA ASP A 23 -22.71 -5.75 -2.27
C ASP A 23 -22.67 -4.70 -1.15
N ASN A 24 -23.20 -3.48 -1.43
CA ASN A 24 -23.15 -2.30 -0.56
C ASN A 24 -21.76 -1.66 -0.37
N ILE A 25 -20.81 -2.04 -1.19
CA ILE A 25 -19.46 -1.45 -1.23
C ILE A 25 -19.33 -0.63 -2.50
N VAL A 26 -18.70 0.55 -2.43
CA VAL A 26 -18.35 1.31 -3.63
C VAL A 26 -17.26 0.53 -4.38
N SER A 27 -17.63 -0.06 -5.53
CA SER A 27 -16.69 -0.81 -6.37
C SER A 27 -15.99 0.07 -7.41
N ALA A 28 -16.56 1.23 -7.74
CA ALA A 28 -15.93 2.20 -8.61
C ALA A 28 -16.50 3.60 -8.42
N ILE A 29 -15.63 4.61 -8.57
CA ILE A 29 -16.00 6.02 -8.65
C ILE A 29 -15.62 6.50 -10.05
N ARG A 30 -16.58 7.04 -10.79
CA ARG A 30 -16.34 7.65 -12.10
C ARG A 30 -16.73 9.12 -12.06
N VAL A 31 -15.76 9.99 -12.28
CA VAL A 31 -15.99 11.43 -12.47
C VAL A 31 -16.09 11.71 -13.97
N TYR A 32 -17.09 12.44 -14.41
CA TYR A 32 -17.26 12.82 -15.80
C TYR A 32 -17.65 14.30 -15.94
N GLY A 33 -17.45 14.85 -17.13
CA GLY A 33 -17.81 16.23 -17.43
C GLY A 33 -16.80 17.27 -16.97
N LEU A 34 -15.59 16.88 -16.60
CA LEU A 34 -14.48 17.80 -16.43
C LEU A 34 -14.15 18.37 -17.81
N SER A 35 -14.58 19.61 -18.08
CA SER A 35 -14.28 20.27 -19.36
C SER A 35 -12.80 20.65 -19.42
N ALA A 36 -12.27 20.82 -20.64
CA ALA A 36 -10.90 21.31 -20.88
C ALA A 36 -10.65 22.75 -20.36
N ARG A 37 -11.60 23.34 -19.64
CA ARG A 37 -11.50 24.64 -18.97
C ARG A 37 -11.35 24.52 -17.46
N THR A 38 -11.33 23.31 -16.91
CA THR A 38 -11.10 23.10 -15.47
C THR A 38 -9.67 23.51 -15.16
N THR A 39 -9.48 24.43 -14.26
CA THR A 39 -8.15 24.90 -13.86
C THR A 39 -7.45 23.84 -13.01
N GLU A 40 -6.10 23.86 -13.00
CA GLU A 40 -5.30 22.98 -12.13
C GLU A 40 -5.74 23.06 -10.65
N ALA A 41 -6.11 24.26 -10.18
CA ALA A 41 -6.62 24.47 -8.83
C ALA A 41 -7.95 23.75 -8.57
N GLU A 42 -8.86 23.71 -9.57
CA GLU A 42 -10.13 22.99 -9.46
C GLU A 42 -9.92 21.49 -9.50
N ILE A 43 -8.97 21.00 -10.31
CA ILE A 43 -8.58 19.59 -10.34
C ILE A 43 -7.96 19.19 -8.99
N SER A 44 -7.07 20.01 -8.43
CA SER A 44 -6.50 19.79 -7.11
C SER A 44 -7.58 19.73 -6.02
N THR A 45 -8.53 20.64 -6.04
CA THR A 45 -9.65 20.65 -5.08
C THR A 45 -10.52 19.36 -5.19
N VAL A 46 -10.77 18.89 -6.41
CA VAL A 46 -11.51 17.63 -6.63
C VAL A 46 -10.69 16.43 -6.12
N ARG A 47 -9.40 16.40 -6.40
CA ARG A 47 -8.49 15.36 -5.88
C ARG A 47 -8.44 15.37 -4.36
N ASP A 48 -8.29 16.54 -3.76
CA ASP A 48 -8.27 16.69 -2.30
C ASP A 48 -9.59 16.22 -1.68
N ASN A 49 -10.73 16.53 -2.31
CA ASN A 49 -12.03 16.05 -1.86
C ASN A 49 -12.18 14.54 -2.03
N LEU A 50 -11.73 13.97 -3.16
CA LEU A 50 -11.72 12.52 -3.36
C LEU A 50 -10.78 11.81 -2.38
N ARG A 51 -9.63 12.42 -2.07
CA ARG A 51 -8.73 11.94 -1.01
C ARG A 51 -9.43 11.97 0.34
N PHE A 52 -10.10 13.06 0.67
CA PHE A 52 -10.89 13.17 1.90
C PHE A 52 -11.98 12.11 1.91
N ASP A 53 -12.71 11.92 0.84
CA ASP A 53 -13.74 10.90 0.74
C ASP A 53 -13.16 9.49 0.92
N ALA A 54 -12.01 9.17 0.30
CA ALA A 54 -11.31 7.92 0.50
C ALA A 54 -10.80 7.71 1.94
N LEU A 55 -10.33 8.80 2.59
CA LEU A 55 -9.88 8.76 3.99
C LEU A 55 -11.03 8.70 4.99
N PHE A 56 -12.19 9.22 4.60
CA PHE A 56 -13.38 9.32 5.44
C PHE A 56 -14.49 8.38 5.00
N ASP A 57 -14.21 7.54 3.99
CA ASP A 57 -15.20 6.62 3.47
C ASP A 57 -15.69 5.69 4.57
N ASP A 58 -17.01 5.52 4.55
CA ASP A 58 -17.79 4.60 5.32
C ASP A 58 -17.68 4.64 6.84
N TYR A 59 -18.31 5.65 7.44
CA TYR A 59 -18.72 5.62 8.84
C TYR A 59 -17.62 5.69 9.90
N VAL A 60 -16.38 5.77 9.52
CA VAL A 60 -15.30 6.08 10.45
C VAL A 60 -15.11 7.59 10.47
N GLN A 61 -15.80 8.27 11.35
CA GLN A 61 -15.44 9.64 11.69
C GLN A 61 -13.99 9.63 12.15
N VAL A 62 -13.12 10.30 11.40
CA VAL A 62 -11.77 10.56 11.88
C VAL A 62 -11.94 11.38 13.15
N PRO A 63 -11.45 10.92 14.30
CA PRO A 63 -11.50 11.72 15.50
C PRO A 63 -10.90 13.08 15.22
N SER A 64 -11.52 14.15 15.71
CA SER A 64 -10.96 15.52 15.62
C SER A 64 -9.57 15.66 16.25
N SER A 65 -9.14 14.62 16.97
CA SER A 65 -7.83 14.48 17.60
C SER A 65 -6.81 13.70 16.75
N TYR A 66 -7.18 13.23 15.53
CA TYR A 66 -6.21 12.54 14.68
C TYR A 66 -5.13 13.53 14.22
N ASN A 67 -3.89 13.21 14.53
CA ASN A 67 -2.71 13.94 14.09
C ASN A 67 -1.69 12.92 13.56
N GLY A 68 -1.71 12.68 12.26
CA GLY A 68 -0.82 11.73 11.61
C GLY A 68 0.66 12.11 11.73
N ALA A 69 0.96 13.42 11.85
CA ALA A 69 2.32 13.93 12.01
C ALA A 69 2.98 13.51 13.34
N GLU A 70 2.20 13.18 14.35
CA GLU A 70 2.72 12.72 15.65
C GLU A 70 3.04 11.21 15.68
N LEU A 71 2.61 10.44 14.67
CA LEU A 71 2.93 9.03 14.59
C LEU A 71 4.41 8.83 14.24
N PRO A 72 5.04 7.75 14.73
CA PRO A 72 6.41 7.42 14.35
C PRO A 72 6.49 7.10 12.84
N MET A 73 7.62 7.42 12.23
CA MET A 73 7.95 6.92 10.89
C MET A 73 8.00 5.39 10.91
N PHE A 74 7.87 4.77 9.75
CA PHE A 74 8.10 3.35 9.57
C PHE A 74 9.56 3.01 9.93
N ASP A 75 9.79 2.03 10.79
CA ASP A 75 11.11 1.67 11.28
C ASP A 75 11.27 0.15 11.42
N GLY A 76 12.46 -0.29 11.86
CA GLY A 76 12.78 -1.72 11.99
C GLY A 76 11.85 -2.50 12.93
N THR A 77 11.20 -1.83 13.88
CA THR A 77 10.23 -2.49 14.78
C THR A 77 8.91 -2.82 14.07
N ASP A 78 8.64 -2.17 12.95
CA ASP A 78 7.48 -2.44 12.10
C ASP A 78 7.66 -3.68 11.21
N LEU A 79 8.87 -4.27 11.13
CA LEU A 79 9.15 -5.49 10.36
C LEU A 79 8.68 -6.78 11.05
N GLN A 80 7.67 -6.66 11.93
CA GLN A 80 7.04 -7.77 12.64
C GLN A 80 5.72 -8.14 11.97
N PHE A 81 5.59 -9.42 11.58
CA PHE A 81 4.42 -9.98 10.90
C PHE A 81 3.84 -11.10 11.75
N SER A 82 2.71 -10.89 12.38
CA SER A 82 2.15 -11.82 13.37
C SER A 82 3.16 -12.22 14.46
N GLY A 83 4.05 -11.28 14.86
CA GLY A 83 5.11 -11.53 15.84
C GLY A 83 6.36 -12.21 15.28
N ILE A 84 6.45 -12.41 13.97
CA ILE A 84 7.63 -12.95 13.27
C ILE A 84 8.44 -11.79 12.74
N ASP A 85 9.71 -11.71 13.10
CA ASP A 85 10.64 -10.73 12.56
C ASP A 85 11.08 -11.13 11.15
N PHE A 86 10.71 -10.32 10.14
CA PHE A 86 11.04 -10.55 8.74
C PHE A 86 12.54 -10.74 8.51
N MET A 87 13.38 -9.89 9.09
CA MET A 87 14.82 -9.92 8.86
C MET A 87 15.52 -11.15 9.45
N SER A 88 14.88 -11.83 10.40
CA SER A 88 15.41 -13.04 11.04
C SER A 88 14.88 -14.34 10.43
N LEU A 89 14.01 -14.26 9.40
CA LEU A 89 13.43 -15.45 8.79
C LEU A 89 14.49 -16.32 8.09
N THR A 90 14.40 -17.59 8.35
CA THR A 90 15.09 -18.65 7.59
C THR A 90 14.03 -19.63 7.06
N PRO A 91 14.33 -20.45 6.03
CA PRO A 91 13.39 -21.45 5.54
C PRO A 91 12.87 -22.39 6.63
N GLU A 92 13.73 -22.78 7.56
CA GLU A 92 13.39 -23.65 8.68
C GLU A 92 12.45 -22.94 9.66
N SER A 93 12.80 -21.71 10.08
CA SER A 93 11.95 -20.94 11.01
C SER A 93 10.62 -20.55 10.39
N ALA A 94 10.58 -20.29 9.07
CA ALA A 94 9.34 -20.02 8.35
C ALA A 94 8.39 -21.23 8.40
N ALA A 95 8.87 -22.44 8.14
CA ALA A 95 8.08 -23.65 8.22
C ALA A 95 7.61 -23.94 9.66
N ASP A 96 8.45 -23.68 10.66
CA ASP A 96 8.11 -23.91 12.07
C ASP A 96 6.96 -23.00 12.57
N VAL A 97 6.91 -21.74 12.09
CA VAL A 97 5.96 -20.74 12.60
C VAL A 97 4.74 -20.55 11.71
N LEU A 98 4.83 -20.81 10.39
CA LEU A 98 3.74 -20.62 9.43
C LEU A 98 3.02 -21.94 9.09
N GLY A 99 3.56 -23.08 9.51
CA GLY A 99 2.97 -24.38 9.31
C GLY A 99 3.37 -25.05 8.00
N ASP A 100 2.47 -25.84 7.44
CA ASP A 100 2.77 -26.68 6.28
C ASP A 100 3.07 -25.83 5.03
N VAL A 101 4.17 -26.18 4.36
CA VAL A 101 4.52 -25.63 3.04
C VAL A 101 3.59 -26.25 2.00
N ILE A 102 2.82 -25.42 1.30
CA ILE A 102 1.88 -25.82 0.27
C ILE A 102 2.59 -26.04 -1.06
N ASP A 103 3.53 -25.12 -1.40
CA ASP A 103 4.36 -25.22 -2.60
C ASP A 103 5.77 -24.73 -2.30
N ASP A 104 6.78 -25.24 -3.03
CA ASP A 104 8.19 -24.97 -2.84
C ASP A 104 8.91 -24.94 -4.20
N VAL A 105 9.12 -23.74 -4.70
CA VAL A 105 9.63 -23.51 -6.05
C VAL A 105 11.05 -22.98 -6.00
N TRP A 106 11.93 -23.58 -6.81
CA TRP A 106 13.31 -23.17 -7.00
C TRP A 106 13.55 -22.68 -8.42
N VAL A 107 14.14 -21.50 -8.55
CA VAL A 107 14.50 -20.89 -9.84
C VAL A 107 15.99 -20.52 -9.82
N GLU A 108 16.70 -20.79 -10.92
CA GLU A 108 18.08 -20.31 -11.10
C GLU A 108 18.07 -18.79 -11.32
N ASN A 109 18.90 -18.08 -10.56
CA ASN A 109 19.09 -16.62 -10.68
C ASN A 109 20.41 -16.33 -11.43
N GLY A 110 20.46 -16.72 -12.69
CA GLY A 110 21.65 -16.54 -13.55
C GLY A 110 22.90 -17.22 -12.97
N THR A 111 23.99 -16.45 -12.86
CA THR A 111 25.25 -16.91 -12.27
C THR A 111 25.31 -16.72 -10.75
N ASP A 112 24.34 -16.01 -10.18
CA ASP A 112 24.44 -15.46 -8.82
C ASP A 112 23.83 -16.38 -7.75
N GLY A 113 23.12 -17.43 -8.17
CA GLY A 113 22.59 -18.42 -7.24
C GLY A 113 21.19 -18.89 -7.56
N TYR A 114 20.36 -19.05 -6.53
CA TYR A 114 18.99 -19.56 -6.65
C TYR A 114 18.03 -18.67 -5.87
N VAL A 115 16.81 -18.57 -6.40
CA VAL A 115 15.64 -18.04 -5.68
C VAL A 115 14.77 -19.22 -5.27
N ARG A 116 14.37 -19.24 -4.02
CA ARG A 116 13.41 -20.22 -3.49
C ARG A 116 12.19 -19.49 -2.97
N THR A 117 11.01 -19.81 -3.49
CA THR A 117 9.74 -19.31 -2.99
C THR A 117 9.00 -20.44 -2.29
N MET A 118 8.66 -20.23 -1.03
CA MET A 118 7.87 -21.13 -0.21
C MET A 118 6.48 -20.54 -0.02
N THR A 119 5.44 -21.26 -0.43
CA THR A 119 4.03 -20.86 -0.28
C THR A 119 3.42 -21.49 0.96
N PHE A 120 2.80 -20.67 1.80
CA PHE A 120 2.04 -21.05 2.98
C PHE A 120 0.56 -20.67 2.81
N ALA A 121 -0.28 -21.00 3.78
CA ALA A 121 -1.71 -20.72 3.71
C ALA A 121 -2.06 -19.23 3.61
N ALA A 122 -1.26 -18.34 4.23
CA ALA A 122 -1.53 -16.91 4.29
C ALA A 122 -0.50 -16.06 3.52
N CYS A 123 0.66 -16.62 3.15
CA CYS A 123 1.75 -15.84 2.56
C CYS A 123 2.69 -16.67 1.71
N ASP A 124 3.46 -15.97 0.87
CA ASP A 124 4.64 -16.49 0.18
C ASP A 124 5.90 -15.85 0.77
N ILE A 125 6.96 -16.63 0.92
CA ILE A 125 8.26 -16.12 1.32
C ILE A 125 9.30 -16.51 0.28
N THR A 126 10.08 -15.53 -0.15
CA THR A 126 11.17 -15.70 -1.09
C THR A 126 12.52 -15.54 -0.38
N PHE A 127 13.40 -16.48 -0.66
CA PHE A 127 14.78 -16.50 -0.17
C PHE A 127 15.76 -16.51 -1.33
N LEU A 128 16.84 -15.78 -1.19
CA LEU A 128 18.01 -15.86 -2.06
C LEU A 128 19.02 -16.86 -1.48
N TYR A 129 19.62 -17.61 -2.37
CA TYR A 129 20.67 -18.58 -2.05
C TYR A 129 21.89 -18.36 -2.93
N ASP A 130 23.05 -18.69 -2.44
CA ASP A 130 24.26 -18.75 -3.25
C ASP A 130 24.23 -19.87 -4.33
N ALA A 131 25.25 -19.90 -5.18
CA ALA A 131 25.37 -20.89 -6.25
C ALA A 131 25.48 -22.35 -5.76
N GLN A 132 25.75 -22.57 -4.49
CA GLN A 132 25.80 -23.87 -3.84
C GLN A 132 24.51 -24.26 -3.13
N LYS A 133 23.46 -23.43 -3.26
CA LYS A 133 22.17 -23.55 -2.54
C LYS A 133 22.38 -23.51 -1.02
N GLN A 134 23.27 -22.62 -0.58
CA GLN A 134 23.58 -22.39 0.83
C GLN A 134 23.31 -20.93 1.19
N ASN A 135 23.41 -20.59 2.47
CA ASN A 135 23.31 -19.23 2.99
C ASN A 135 22.00 -18.51 2.57
N PRO A 136 20.81 -19.05 2.92
CA PRO A 136 19.55 -18.41 2.61
C PRO A 136 19.49 -17.02 3.25
N GLN A 137 19.06 -16.04 2.46
CA GLN A 137 18.73 -14.70 2.91
C GLN A 137 17.29 -14.42 2.50
N VAL A 138 16.47 -13.94 3.44
CA VAL A 138 15.12 -13.50 3.11
C VAL A 138 15.19 -12.32 2.14
N GLU A 139 14.37 -12.34 1.12
CA GLU A 139 14.26 -11.27 0.13
C GLU A 139 12.90 -10.61 0.17
N MET A 140 11.83 -11.42 0.28
CA MET A 140 10.46 -10.92 0.20
C MET A 140 9.53 -11.77 1.05
N LEU A 141 8.54 -11.11 1.65
CA LEU A 141 7.33 -11.71 2.21
C LEU A 141 6.12 -11.05 1.55
N LEU A 142 5.22 -11.87 1.02
CA LEU A 142 3.97 -11.45 0.38
C LEU A 142 2.78 -12.07 1.13
N ILE A 143 1.89 -11.24 1.67
CA ILE A 143 0.63 -11.66 2.28
C ILE A 143 -0.49 -11.26 1.33
N ALA A 144 -1.23 -12.21 0.80
CA ALA A 144 -2.35 -12.00 -0.12
C ALA A 144 -3.64 -12.70 0.35
N ALA A 145 -3.62 -13.30 1.53
CA ALA A 145 -4.78 -13.97 2.11
C ALA A 145 -4.94 -13.59 3.59
N ASP A 146 -6.16 -13.76 4.10
CA ASP A 146 -6.44 -13.57 5.53
C ASP A 146 -5.69 -14.61 6.37
N GLY A 147 -5.39 -14.28 7.62
CA GLY A 147 -4.75 -15.18 8.58
C GLY A 147 -3.38 -14.71 9.08
N MET A 148 -2.79 -13.68 8.47
CA MET A 148 -1.53 -13.08 8.93
C MET A 148 -1.70 -11.57 9.11
N GLU A 149 -1.12 -11.07 10.20
CA GLU A 149 -1.10 -9.64 10.51
C GLU A 149 0.20 -9.02 10.03
N GLY A 150 0.08 -7.96 9.26
CA GLY A 150 1.20 -7.15 8.80
C GLY A 150 1.59 -6.04 9.77
N PRO A 151 2.47 -5.11 9.34
CA PRO A 151 2.93 -4.00 10.15
C PRO A 151 1.78 -3.17 10.70
N ARG A 152 1.94 -2.72 11.95
CA ARG A 152 0.96 -1.88 12.65
C ARG A 152 -0.45 -2.47 12.68
N ALA A 153 -0.53 -3.80 12.80
CA ALA A 153 -1.78 -4.55 12.83
C ALA A 153 -2.63 -4.41 11.55
N SER A 154 -1.99 -4.18 10.39
CA SER A 154 -2.67 -4.16 9.10
C SER A 154 -3.04 -5.59 8.68
N ARG A 155 -4.25 -5.77 8.12
CA ARG A 155 -4.76 -7.09 7.70
C ARG A 155 -5.40 -6.99 6.33
N ILE A 156 -5.31 -8.05 5.56
CA ILE A 156 -6.08 -8.18 4.33
C ILE A 156 -7.56 -7.98 4.66
N GLY A 157 -8.23 -7.12 3.88
CA GLY A 157 -9.61 -6.73 4.13
C GLY A 157 -9.79 -5.43 4.94
N ASP A 158 -8.74 -4.87 5.54
CA ASP A 158 -8.80 -3.54 6.16
C ASP A 158 -9.06 -2.47 5.10
N THR A 159 -9.85 -1.46 5.43
CA THR A 159 -10.05 -0.33 4.51
C THR A 159 -8.81 0.57 4.44
N PHE A 160 -8.64 1.27 3.32
CA PHE A 160 -7.56 2.25 3.15
C PHE A 160 -7.51 3.24 4.32
N ALA A 161 -8.66 3.80 4.72
CA ALA A 161 -8.74 4.75 5.82
C ALA A 161 -8.29 4.15 7.18
N GLN A 162 -8.57 2.87 7.44
CA GLN A 162 -8.12 2.20 8.65
C GLN A 162 -6.60 2.04 8.68
N VAL A 163 -6.01 1.63 7.55
CA VAL A 163 -4.56 1.41 7.43
C VAL A 163 -3.82 2.75 7.43
N TYR A 164 -4.25 3.70 6.61
CA TYR A 164 -3.63 5.02 6.49
C TYR A 164 -3.44 5.72 7.84
N LYS A 165 -4.42 5.62 8.74
CA LYS A 165 -4.35 6.20 10.09
C LYS A 165 -3.33 5.57 11.03
N ARG A 166 -2.78 4.43 10.69
CA ARG A 166 -1.76 3.74 11.50
C ARG A 166 -0.35 4.21 11.17
N PHE A 167 -0.20 4.91 10.05
CA PHE A 167 1.10 5.39 9.57
C PHE A 167 1.23 6.91 9.73
N ARG A 168 2.47 7.36 9.87
CA ARG A 168 2.78 8.79 9.92
C ARG A 168 2.34 9.47 8.63
N ASN A 169 1.76 10.63 8.78
CA ASN A 169 1.34 11.46 7.67
C ASN A 169 1.56 12.95 8.00
N ASP A 170 2.55 13.56 7.35
CA ASP A 170 2.84 14.99 7.37
C ASP A 170 2.37 15.69 6.08
N SER A 171 1.72 14.95 5.17
CA SER A 171 1.31 15.45 3.85
C SER A 171 0.25 16.54 3.97
N THR A 172 0.36 17.53 3.08
CA THR A 172 -0.60 18.62 2.92
C THR A 172 -1.29 18.61 1.56
N ALA A 173 -0.79 17.84 0.59
CA ALA A 173 -1.31 17.83 -0.79
C ALA A 173 -0.87 16.57 -1.54
N ILE A 174 -1.61 16.29 -2.63
CA ILE A 174 -1.25 15.31 -3.65
C ILE A 174 -0.56 16.06 -4.78
N ASP A 175 0.54 15.53 -5.31
CA ASP A 175 1.29 16.14 -6.41
C ASP A 175 0.64 15.88 -7.79
N GLU A 176 1.29 16.39 -8.86
CA GLU A 176 0.82 16.27 -10.25
C GLU A 176 0.84 14.82 -10.79
N ASN A 177 1.54 13.91 -10.10
CA ASN A 177 1.63 12.48 -10.46
C ASN A 177 0.63 11.62 -9.66
N ASP A 178 -0.35 12.23 -9.01
CA ASP A 178 -1.28 11.56 -8.11
C ASP A 178 -0.60 10.86 -6.93
N THR A 179 0.55 11.44 -6.47
CA THR A 179 1.34 10.93 -5.35
C THR A 179 1.25 11.86 -4.15
N GLU A 180 0.99 11.27 -2.99
CA GLU A 180 0.98 11.94 -1.72
C GLU A 180 2.24 11.57 -0.94
N HIS A 181 3.11 12.54 -0.68
CA HIS A 181 4.32 12.35 0.12
C HIS A 181 3.97 12.49 1.60
N LEU A 182 3.93 11.38 2.32
CA LEU A 182 3.57 11.34 3.74
C LEU A 182 4.68 11.89 4.62
N TYR A 183 5.93 11.53 4.33
CA TYR A 183 7.15 12.03 4.99
C TYR A 183 8.41 11.57 4.25
N GLY A 184 9.54 12.23 4.54
CA GLY A 184 10.86 11.85 4.03
C GLY A 184 11.00 11.96 2.52
N ASP A 185 11.98 11.28 1.96
CA ASP A 185 12.21 11.19 0.52
C ASP A 185 12.82 9.84 0.13
N GLU A 186 12.54 9.39 -1.10
CA GLU A 186 12.98 8.10 -1.62
C GLU A 186 14.51 8.02 -1.82
N GLU A 187 15.19 9.14 -2.07
CA GLU A 187 16.65 9.16 -2.25
C GLU A 187 17.37 8.80 -0.96
N SER A 188 16.85 9.27 0.17
CA SER A 188 17.37 8.92 1.50
C SER A 188 17.07 7.48 1.90
N GLY A 189 16.07 6.86 1.26
CA GLY A 189 15.55 5.53 1.60
C GLY A 189 14.65 5.50 2.84
N GLN A 190 14.41 6.64 3.50
CA GLN A 190 13.50 6.79 4.63
C GLN A 190 12.31 7.63 4.18
N TYR A 191 11.20 7.00 3.79
CA TYR A 191 10.06 7.70 3.21
C TYR A 191 8.73 6.99 3.45
N GLY A 192 7.65 7.72 3.23
CA GLY A 192 6.29 7.20 3.10
C GLY A 192 5.57 7.95 1.98
N VAL A 193 4.94 7.21 1.06
CA VAL A 193 4.18 7.76 -0.06
C VAL A 193 2.88 6.99 -0.28
N VAL A 194 1.89 7.65 -0.86
CA VAL A 194 0.67 7.03 -1.37
C VAL A 194 0.54 7.38 -2.84
N GLU A 195 0.41 6.39 -3.69
CA GLU A 195 0.16 6.53 -5.12
C GLU A 195 -1.30 6.18 -5.41
N TYR A 196 -2.02 7.12 -6.01
CA TYR A 196 -3.41 6.94 -6.41
C TYR A 196 -3.46 6.63 -7.90
N THR A 197 -3.86 5.42 -8.26
CA THR A 197 -3.93 4.96 -9.65
C THR A 197 -5.36 4.57 -10.04
N VAL A 198 -5.59 4.40 -11.34
CA VAL A 198 -6.90 3.95 -11.85
C VAL A 198 -7.25 2.52 -11.43
N ASP A 199 -6.25 1.71 -11.13
CA ASP A 199 -6.41 0.30 -10.77
C ASP A 199 -6.47 0.08 -9.25
N GLY A 200 -6.11 1.11 -8.46
CA GLY A 200 -6.11 1.02 -7.00
C GLY A 200 -5.22 2.07 -6.35
N THR A 201 -4.99 1.90 -5.07
CA THR A 201 -4.10 2.76 -4.27
C THR A 201 -2.95 1.92 -3.74
N VAL A 202 -1.75 2.47 -3.75
CA VAL A 202 -0.55 1.82 -3.20
C VAL A 202 0.07 2.73 -2.15
N MET A 203 0.30 2.22 -0.95
CA MET A 203 1.15 2.88 0.05
C MET A 203 2.51 2.21 0.05
N ARG A 204 3.58 3.00 0.00
CA ARG A 204 4.96 2.52 0.13
C ARG A 204 5.69 3.22 1.25
N PHE A 205 6.43 2.44 2.01
CA PHE A 205 7.27 2.93 3.11
C PHE A 205 8.65 2.33 2.98
N GLY A 206 9.66 3.18 2.86
CA GLY A 206 11.06 2.77 2.85
C GLY A 206 11.73 3.03 4.19
N LEU A 207 12.67 2.17 4.52
CA LEU A 207 13.59 2.37 5.62
C LEU A 207 14.98 1.84 5.27
N VAL A 208 16.00 2.42 5.89
CA VAL A 208 17.38 1.93 5.83
C VAL A 208 17.74 1.42 7.21
N LEU A 209 18.14 0.15 7.28
CA LEU A 209 18.62 -0.47 8.51
C LEU A 209 20.04 -0.01 8.85
N ASP A 210 20.48 -0.27 10.08
CA ASP A 210 21.82 0.14 10.59
C ASP A 210 23.00 -0.40 9.77
N ASP A 211 22.81 -1.54 9.09
CA ASP A 211 23.78 -2.17 8.21
C ASP A 211 23.74 -1.65 6.76
N GLY A 212 22.82 -0.70 6.48
CA GLY A 212 22.66 -0.09 5.17
C GLY A 212 21.69 -0.84 4.24
N VAL A 213 21.11 -1.95 4.70
CA VAL A 213 20.08 -2.66 3.94
C VAL A 213 18.83 -1.80 3.81
N ARG A 214 18.34 -1.66 2.60
CA ARG A 214 17.08 -0.96 2.31
C ARG A 214 15.92 -1.96 2.30
N VAL A 215 14.87 -1.62 3.02
CA VAL A 215 13.66 -2.43 3.10
C VAL A 215 12.47 -1.57 2.70
N VAL A 216 11.58 -2.13 1.89
CA VAL A 216 10.36 -1.47 1.46
C VAL A 216 9.15 -2.29 1.89
N LEU A 217 8.22 -1.64 2.57
CA LEU A 217 6.86 -2.13 2.78
C LEU A 217 5.96 -1.55 1.70
N ARG A 218 5.19 -2.39 1.02
CA ARG A 218 4.21 -2.03 0.01
C ARG A 218 2.84 -2.61 0.42
N LEU A 219 1.84 -1.75 0.45
CA LEU A 219 0.45 -2.09 0.77
C LEU A 219 -0.41 -1.73 -0.43
N GLU A 220 -1.05 -2.73 -1.05
CA GLU A 220 -1.93 -2.52 -2.20
C GLU A 220 -3.40 -2.57 -1.79
N PHE A 221 -4.17 -1.62 -2.32
CA PHE A 221 -5.59 -1.52 -2.08
C PHE A 221 -6.36 -1.64 -3.39
N THR A 222 -7.22 -2.62 -3.47
CA THR A 222 -8.18 -2.79 -4.56
C THR A 222 -9.56 -2.40 -4.05
N ALA A 223 -10.23 -1.49 -4.74
CA ALA A 223 -11.54 -0.95 -4.32
C ALA A 223 -11.53 -0.43 -2.87
N SER A 224 -10.46 0.28 -2.49
CA SER A 224 -10.21 0.85 -1.13
C SER A 224 -10.07 -0.19 -0.01
N VAL A 225 -9.86 -1.46 -0.34
CA VAL A 225 -9.65 -2.55 0.61
C VAL A 225 -8.25 -3.12 0.43
N LEU A 226 -7.52 -3.31 1.52
CA LEU A 226 -6.17 -3.89 1.51
C LEU A 226 -6.23 -5.31 0.95
N SER A 227 -5.63 -5.51 -0.20
CA SER A 227 -5.61 -6.77 -0.95
C SER A 227 -4.26 -7.48 -0.90
N GLU A 228 -3.18 -6.73 -0.63
CA GLU A 228 -1.83 -7.28 -0.59
C GLU A 228 -0.93 -6.49 0.38
N ILE A 229 -0.10 -7.20 1.13
CA ILE A 229 0.97 -6.65 1.96
C ILE A 229 2.26 -7.31 1.49
N MET A 230 3.21 -6.52 1.02
CA MET A 230 4.52 -7.00 0.60
C MET A 230 5.62 -6.27 1.37
N VAL A 231 6.59 -7.01 1.88
CA VAL A 231 7.86 -6.44 2.35
C VAL A 231 9.00 -7.09 1.58
N TYR A 232 9.95 -6.28 1.13
CA TYR A 232 11.08 -6.78 0.37
C TYR A 232 12.34 -5.96 0.61
N ILE A 233 13.50 -6.60 0.36
CA ILE A 233 14.80 -5.94 0.38
C ILE A 233 15.03 -5.32 -0.99
N GLU A 234 15.31 -4.01 -1.00
CA GLU A 234 15.67 -3.28 -2.21
C GLU A 234 17.16 -3.47 -2.49
N GLY A 235 17.45 -4.11 -3.64
CA GLY A 235 18.80 -4.44 -4.08
C GLY A 235 19.55 -3.29 -4.76
#